data_5b0b060320b0b4e2796d8e2346bd65f1
#
_entry.id   5b0b060320b0b4e2796d8e2346bd65f1
#
_cell.length_a   1.000
_cell.length_b   1.000
_cell.length_c   1.000
_cell.angle_alpha   90.00
_cell.angle_beta   90.00
_cell.angle_gamma   90.00
#
_symmetry.space_group_name_H-M   'P 1'
#
loop_
_entity.id
_entity.type
_entity.pdbx_description
1 polymer ?
#
loop_
_entity_poly.entity_id
_entity_poly.type
_entity_poly.pdbx_seq_one_letter_code
_entity_poly.pdbx_strand_id
1 'polypeptide(L)'
;MTALNRLWKMNLNTWQLCKMGEQLGADIPFLVLVHNTRYRCALCEETGEKMTALRHGMRKHIVLAKPAFGVSTGEVFKGIDSCELKERPDIEALIEGLKDGTDEKILCGMVNVLEEYTLNHYAEVRKLKELMQKTEGVQKVLMSGSGPTVFAVYGAYKEAKRACLLLRKQGYEAYWTQTIRDMEIGGKKDAEF
;
A
#
# COMPACT_ATOMS: atom_id res chain seq x y z
N MET A 1 8.24 16.67 7.97
CA MET A 1 7.25 17.55 8.64
C MET A 1 7.24 17.36 10.15
N THR A 2 6.91 16.21 10.71
CA THR A 2 6.84 15.96 12.16
C THR A 2 8.14 16.28 12.91
N ALA A 3 9.29 15.90 12.35
CA ALA A 3 10.60 16.21 12.93
C ALA A 3 10.86 17.74 13.00
N LEU A 4 10.54 18.47 11.92
CA LEU A 4 10.67 19.93 11.89
C LEU A 4 9.71 20.61 12.85
N ASN A 5 8.45 20.13 12.95
CA ASN A 5 7.48 20.63 13.91
C ASN A 5 8.02 20.54 15.36
N ARG A 6 8.67 19.42 15.71
CA ARG A 6 9.30 19.23 17.02
C ARG A 6 10.53 20.11 17.20
N LEU A 7 11.42 20.13 16.20
CA LEU A 7 12.68 20.90 16.24
C LEU A 7 12.42 22.39 16.41
N TRP A 8 11.46 22.92 15.66
CA TRP A 8 11.11 24.36 15.69
C TRP A 8 10.03 24.72 16.71
N LYS A 9 9.57 23.72 17.51
CA LYS A 9 8.54 23.90 18.55
C LYS A 9 7.28 24.61 18.04
N MET A 10 6.85 24.28 16.81
CA MET A 10 5.70 24.94 16.17
C MET A 10 4.37 24.53 16.79
N ASN A 11 4.33 23.43 17.55
CA ASN A 11 3.16 22.89 18.25
C ASN A 11 1.95 22.62 17.33
N LEU A 12 2.19 22.31 16.05
CA LEU A 12 1.13 21.92 15.13
C LEU A 12 0.60 20.55 15.50
N ASN A 13 -0.71 20.39 15.50
CA ASN A 13 -1.34 19.09 15.71
C ASN A 13 -1.27 18.22 14.43
N THR A 14 -1.65 16.95 14.55
CA THR A 14 -1.58 15.98 13.43
C THR A 14 -2.40 16.44 12.23
N TRP A 15 -3.61 16.96 12.45
CA TRP A 15 -4.47 17.42 11.37
C TRP A 15 -3.85 18.61 10.60
N GLN A 16 -3.28 19.58 11.29
CA GLN A 16 -2.57 20.70 10.65
C GLN A 16 -1.37 20.23 9.83
N LEU A 17 -0.63 19.24 10.32
CA LEU A 17 0.47 18.64 9.57
C LEU A 17 -0.03 17.86 8.34
N CYS A 18 -1.16 17.13 8.44
CA CYS A 18 -1.78 16.47 7.29
C CYS A 18 -2.19 17.49 6.22
N LYS A 19 -2.86 18.57 6.63
CA LYS A 19 -3.29 19.65 5.73
C LYS A 19 -2.13 20.32 4.99
N MET A 20 -1.00 20.52 5.67
CA MET A 20 0.23 20.99 5.01
C MET A 20 0.81 19.91 4.08
N GLY A 21 0.65 18.64 4.44
CA GLY A 21 1.14 17.50 3.66
C GLY A 21 0.44 17.34 2.31
N GLU A 22 -0.85 17.67 2.22
CA GLU A 22 -1.64 17.65 0.98
C GLU A 22 -0.97 18.46 -0.14
N GLN A 23 -0.35 19.59 0.21
CA GLN A 23 0.35 20.45 -0.75
C GLN A 23 1.66 19.83 -1.30
N LEU A 24 2.18 18.80 -0.64
CA LEU A 24 3.41 18.12 -1.01
C LEU A 24 3.18 16.85 -1.81
N GLY A 25 2.03 16.20 -1.63
CA GLY A 25 1.65 14.98 -2.33
C GLY A 25 0.54 14.21 -1.63
N ALA A 26 -0.21 13.44 -2.41
CA ALA A 26 -1.39 12.68 -1.99
C ALA A 26 -1.13 11.70 -0.83
N ASP A 27 0.02 11.05 -0.79
CA ASP A 27 0.36 10.05 0.23
C ASP A 27 0.88 10.67 1.55
N ILE A 28 1.24 11.95 1.54
CA ILE A 28 1.88 12.60 2.71
C ILE A 28 0.96 12.69 3.91
N PRO A 29 -0.34 13.02 3.78
CA PRO A 29 -1.27 13.02 4.91
C PRO A 29 -1.32 11.67 5.63
N PHE A 30 -1.41 10.56 4.89
CA PHE A 30 -1.39 9.22 5.49
C PHE A 30 -0.09 8.93 6.24
N LEU A 31 1.07 9.28 5.66
CA LEU A 31 2.37 9.11 6.33
C LEU A 31 2.47 9.94 7.62
N VAL A 32 1.89 11.15 7.63
CA VAL A 32 1.80 11.98 8.84
C VAL A 32 0.89 11.33 9.88
N LEU A 33 -0.28 10.82 9.47
CA LEU A 33 -1.23 10.13 10.34
C LEU A 33 -0.56 8.94 11.04
N VAL A 34 0.04 8.01 10.28
CA VAL A 34 0.67 6.80 10.84
C VAL A 34 1.88 7.08 11.72
N HIS A 35 2.57 8.20 11.48
CA HIS A 35 3.73 8.58 12.29
C HIS A 35 3.33 9.24 13.62
N ASN A 36 2.23 9.99 13.65
CA ASN A 36 1.83 10.77 14.82
C ASN A 36 0.74 10.12 15.67
N THR A 37 0.10 9.05 15.16
CA THR A 37 -0.97 8.35 15.85
C THR A 37 -0.63 6.86 16.01
N ARG A 38 -1.54 6.10 16.62
CA ARG A 38 -1.45 4.64 16.70
C ARG A 38 -1.98 3.92 15.46
N TYR A 39 -2.78 4.59 14.64
CA TYR A 39 -3.36 4.01 13.44
C TYR A 39 -2.30 3.66 12.40
N ARG A 40 -2.47 2.54 11.73
CA ARG A 40 -1.59 2.04 10.68
C ARG A 40 -2.36 1.73 9.39
N CYS A 41 -3.67 1.97 9.42
CA CYS A 41 -4.58 1.79 8.31
C CYS A 41 -5.55 2.96 8.24
N ALA A 42 -5.90 3.40 7.05
CA ALA A 42 -6.91 4.42 6.80
C ALA A 42 -7.59 4.17 5.46
N LEU A 43 -8.87 4.50 5.37
CA LEU A 43 -9.53 4.74 4.10
C LEU A 43 -9.14 6.14 3.65
N CYS A 44 -8.55 6.23 2.46
CA CYS A 44 -8.22 7.49 1.81
C CYS A 44 -9.12 7.66 0.59
N GLU A 45 -9.84 8.77 0.53
CA GLU A 45 -10.79 9.09 -0.54
C GLU A 45 -10.31 10.33 -1.30
N GLU A 46 -10.91 10.56 -2.48
CA GLU A 46 -10.59 11.67 -3.39
C GLU A 46 -9.12 11.59 -3.84
N THR A 47 -8.29 12.62 -3.63
CA THR A 47 -6.86 12.59 -3.92
C THR A 47 -6.00 12.14 -2.71
N GLY A 48 -6.63 11.60 -1.66
CA GLY A 48 -5.96 11.08 -0.45
C GLY A 48 -6.08 11.98 0.77
N GLU A 49 -6.68 13.17 0.62
CA GLU A 49 -6.84 14.14 1.71
C GLU A 49 -7.97 13.78 2.68
N LYS A 50 -9.04 13.14 2.19
CA LYS A 50 -10.12 12.70 3.05
C LYS A 50 -9.79 11.34 3.64
N MET A 51 -9.37 11.32 4.89
CA MET A 51 -8.92 10.11 5.57
C MET A 51 -9.84 9.71 6.71
N THR A 52 -10.22 8.44 6.73
CA THR A 52 -10.89 7.80 7.87
C THR A 52 -9.96 6.75 8.45
N ALA A 53 -9.45 6.96 9.67
CA ALA A 53 -8.56 6.02 10.33
C ALA A 53 -9.30 4.71 10.66
N LEU A 54 -8.68 3.58 10.35
CA LEU A 54 -9.20 2.24 10.61
C LEU A 54 -8.34 1.54 11.65
N ARG A 55 -9.01 0.80 12.55
CA ARG A 55 -8.35 0.11 13.67
C ARG A 55 -8.01 -1.33 13.32
N HIS A 56 -7.51 -1.64 12.20
CA HIS A 56 -7.04 -3.01 12.00
C HIS A 56 -6.05 -3.10 10.86
N GLY A 57 -5.18 -4.06 10.95
CA GLY A 57 -4.24 -4.38 9.90
C GLY A 57 -3.84 -5.85 9.94
N MET A 58 -3.65 -6.45 8.78
CA MET A 58 -3.08 -7.79 8.66
C MET A 58 -1.61 -7.78 9.11
N ARG A 59 -1.19 -8.86 9.79
CA ARG A 59 0.23 -9.14 9.98
C ARG A 59 0.70 -10.14 8.94
N LYS A 60 1.28 -9.67 7.88
CA LYS A 60 1.75 -10.46 6.75
C LYS A 60 3.18 -10.12 6.37
N HIS A 61 3.84 -11.06 5.72
CA HIS A 61 5.12 -10.84 5.08
C HIS A 61 4.89 -10.34 3.66
N ILE A 62 5.60 -9.31 3.27
CA ILE A 62 5.47 -8.67 1.97
C ILE A 62 6.80 -8.77 1.24
N VAL A 63 6.75 -9.16 -0.02
CA VAL A 63 7.88 -9.02 -0.94
C VAL A 63 7.53 -7.93 -1.93
N LEU A 64 8.36 -6.91 -2.00
CA LEU A 64 8.31 -5.85 -3.00
C LEU A 64 9.32 -6.18 -4.08
N ALA A 65 8.96 -6.04 -5.34
CA ALA A 65 9.90 -6.17 -6.44
C ALA A 65 9.58 -5.19 -7.55
N LYS A 66 10.61 -4.73 -8.26
CA LYS A 66 10.46 -3.85 -9.42
C LYS A 66 11.52 -4.12 -10.49
N PRO A 67 11.22 -3.88 -11.77
CA PRO A 67 12.20 -3.81 -12.83
C PRO A 67 13.06 -2.55 -12.71
N ALA A 68 14.13 -2.45 -13.51
CA ALA A 68 15.10 -1.35 -13.45
C ALA A 68 14.64 -0.01 -14.07
N PHE A 69 13.39 0.06 -14.54
CA PHE A 69 12.83 1.29 -15.13
C PHE A 69 11.68 1.85 -14.28
N GLY A 70 11.28 3.09 -14.59
CA GLY A 70 10.11 3.76 -13.99
C GLY A 70 8.92 3.75 -14.94
N VAL A 71 7.72 3.88 -14.38
CA VAL A 71 6.46 4.09 -15.11
C VAL A 71 5.96 5.49 -14.81
N SER A 72 5.51 6.21 -15.82
CA SER A 72 4.94 7.54 -15.66
C SER A 72 3.54 7.47 -15.05
N THR A 73 3.38 7.93 -13.84
CA THR A 73 2.07 7.99 -13.16
C THR A 73 1.05 8.76 -13.98
N GLY A 74 1.44 9.91 -14.55
CA GLY A 74 0.53 10.73 -15.38
C GLY A 74 0.10 10.04 -16.67
N GLU A 75 0.96 9.21 -17.27
CA GLU A 75 0.61 8.40 -18.44
C GLU A 75 -0.41 7.32 -18.07
N VAL A 76 -0.19 6.61 -16.96
CA VAL A 76 -1.10 5.55 -16.48
C VAL A 76 -2.48 6.11 -16.17
N PHE A 77 -2.56 7.25 -15.48
CA PHE A 77 -3.85 7.87 -15.17
C PHE A 77 -4.59 8.36 -16.42
N LYS A 78 -3.90 8.89 -17.42
CA LYS A 78 -4.54 9.23 -18.71
C LYS A 78 -4.96 8.00 -19.50
N GLY A 79 -4.15 6.95 -19.45
CA GLY A 79 -4.41 5.72 -20.17
C GLY A 79 -5.58 4.91 -19.61
N ILE A 80 -5.74 4.89 -18.27
CA ILE A 80 -6.83 4.14 -17.64
C ILE A 80 -8.22 4.64 -18.01
N ASP A 81 -8.37 5.94 -18.29
CA ASP A 81 -9.65 6.53 -18.71
C ASP A 81 -10.17 5.95 -20.03
N SER A 82 -9.27 5.39 -20.86
CA SER A 82 -9.59 4.72 -22.12
C SER A 82 -9.69 3.20 -22.01
N CYS A 83 -9.45 2.63 -20.83
CA CYS A 83 -9.54 1.18 -20.60
C CYS A 83 -10.94 0.78 -20.11
N GLU A 84 -11.40 -0.39 -20.55
CA GLU A 84 -12.53 -1.06 -19.94
C GLU A 84 -12.08 -1.72 -18.63
N LEU A 85 -12.62 -1.23 -17.50
CA LEU A 85 -12.30 -1.78 -16.19
C LEU A 85 -13.04 -3.10 -15.97
N LYS A 86 -12.32 -4.21 -15.91
CA LYS A 86 -12.87 -5.55 -15.68
C LYS A 86 -13.34 -5.76 -14.26
N GLU A 87 -12.63 -5.16 -13.31
CA GLU A 87 -12.90 -5.35 -11.88
C GLU A 87 -12.76 -4.01 -11.15
N ARG A 88 -13.65 -3.78 -10.18
CA ARG A 88 -13.56 -2.65 -9.25
C ARG A 88 -13.49 -3.18 -7.83
N PRO A 89 -12.74 -2.53 -6.93
CA PRO A 89 -12.68 -2.96 -5.54
C PRO A 89 -14.05 -2.80 -4.87
N ASP A 90 -14.47 -3.80 -4.11
CA ASP A 90 -15.57 -3.69 -3.16
C ASP A 90 -15.02 -3.09 -1.86
N ILE A 91 -15.12 -1.76 -1.77
CA ILE A 91 -14.56 -1.00 -0.63
C ILE A 91 -15.29 -1.35 0.68
N GLU A 92 -16.60 -1.58 0.62
CA GLU A 92 -17.39 -1.91 1.82
C GLU A 92 -16.98 -3.27 2.39
N ALA A 93 -16.89 -4.29 1.54
CA ALA A 93 -16.41 -5.62 1.94
C ALA A 93 -14.96 -5.58 2.45
N LEU A 94 -14.11 -4.76 1.85
CA LEU A 94 -12.73 -4.58 2.30
C LEU A 94 -12.67 -3.94 3.69
N ILE A 95 -13.45 -2.88 3.94
CA ILE A 95 -13.54 -2.22 5.25
C ILE A 95 -14.09 -3.19 6.31
N GLU A 96 -15.12 -3.97 5.96
CA GLU A 96 -15.67 -4.98 6.85
C GLU A 96 -14.62 -6.03 7.21
N GLY A 97 -13.89 -6.57 6.21
CA GLY A 97 -12.79 -7.50 6.43
C GLY A 97 -11.68 -6.93 7.32
N LEU A 98 -11.36 -5.64 7.17
CA LEU A 98 -10.41 -4.94 8.03
C LEU A 98 -10.92 -4.80 9.47
N LYS A 99 -12.21 -4.53 9.69
CA LYS A 99 -12.83 -4.45 11.02
C LYS A 99 -12.90 -5.79 11.70
N ASP A 100 -13.29 -6.83 10.97
CA ASP A 100 -13.44 -8.19 11.48
C ASP A 100 -12.11 -8.91 11.69
N GLY A 101 -11.03 -8.39 11.09
CA GLY A 101 -9.72 -9.03 11.10
C GLY A 101 -9.64 -10.30 10.25
N THR A 102 -10.48 -10.42 9.25
CA THR A 102 -10.55 -11.59 8.37
C THR A 102 -9.59 -11.40 7.20
N ASP A 103 -8.37 -11.96 7.31
CA ASP A 103 -7.32 -11.87 6.29
C ASP A 103 -7.80 -12.25 4.89
N GLU A 104 -8.64 -13.28 4.78
CA GLU A 104 -9.15 -13.77 3.50
C GLU A 104 -10.04 -12.73 2.79
N LYS A 105 -10.99 -12.11 3.52
CA LYS A 105 -11.82 -11.01 2.98
C LYS A 105 -10.96 -9.86 2.51
N ILE A 106 -9.94 -9.46 3.29
CA ILE A 106 -9.02 -8.39 2.93
C ILE A 106 -8.27 -8.72 1.65
N LEU A 107 -7.66 -9.91 1.58
CA LEU A 107 -6.87 -10.33 0.41
C LEU A 107 -7.73 -10.45 -0.86
N CYS A 108 -8.96 -10.97 -0.75
CA CYS A 108 -9.89 -11.06 -1.88
C CYS A 108 -10.30 -9.66 -2.36
N GLY A 109 -10.59 -8.73 -1.44
CA GLY A 109 -11.01 -7.36 -1.78
C GLY A 109 -9.91 -6.46 -2.34
N MET A 110 -8.63 -6.85 -2.24
CA MET A 110 -7.52 -6.06 -2.77
C MET A 110 -7.50 -6.07 -4.30
N VAL A 111 -7.78 -4.92 -4.92
CA VAL A 111 -7.78 -4.70 -6.36
C VAL A 111 -7.03 -3.40 -6.66
N ASN A 112 -6.28 -3.38 -7.76
CA ASN A 112 -5.67 -2.16 -8.31
C ASN A 112 -6.10 -1.97 -9.76
N VAL A 113 -7.03 -1.09 -10.00
CA VAL A 113 -7.58 -0.82 -11.34
C VAL A 113 -6.53 -0.35 -12.36
N LEU A 114 -5.45 0.29 -11.89
CA LEU A 114 -4.36 0.78 -12.75
C LEU A 114 -3.59 -0.37 -13.43
N GLU A 115 -3.74 -1.60 -12.94
CA GLU A 115 -3.16 -2.79 -13.57
C GLU A 115 -3.70 -3.02 -14.98
N GLU A 116 -4.96 -2.65 -15.27
CA GLU A 116 -5.54 -2.80 -16.62
C GLU A 116 -4.75 -2.04 -17.69
N TYR A 117 -4.24 -0.86 -17.36
CA TYR A 117 -3.37 -0.14 -18.27
C TYR A 117 -1.94 -0.65 -18.21
N THR A 118 -1.34 -0.64 -17.03
CA THR A 118 0.10 -0.85 -16.87
C THR A 118 0.54 -2.24 -17.32
N LEU A 119 -0.19 -3.30 -16.96
CA LEU A 119 0.18 -4.66 -17.36
C LEU A 119 0.03 -4.92 -18.86
N ASN A 120 -0.85 -4.18 -19.54
CA ASN A 120 -1.01 -4.27 -20.98
C ASN A 120 0.09 -3.53 -21.76
N HIS A 121 0.60 -2.42 -21.22
CA HIS A 121 1.60 -1.58 -21.90
C HIS A 121 3.05 -1.89 -21.47
N TYR A 122 3.25 -2.44 -20.28
CA TYR A 122 4.58 -2.73 -19.73
C TYR A 122 4.76 -4.24 -19.51
N ALA A 123 5.16 -4.95 -20.56
CA ALA A 123 5.30 -6.42 -20.55
C ALA A 123 6.21 -6.95 -19.42
N GLU A 124 7.23 -6.18 -19.02
CA GLU A 124 8.15 -6.59 -17.95
C GLU A 124 7.48 -6.55 -16.57
N VAL A 125 6.58 -5.58 -16.32
CA VAL A 125 5.78 -5.53 -15.07
C VAL A 125 4.81 -6.71 -15.02
N ARG A 126 4.18 -7.05 -16.15
CA ARG A 126 3.32 -8.23 -16.26
C ARG A 126 4.09 -9.52 -15.97
N LYS A 127 5.26 -9.71 -16.60
CA LYS A 127 6.12 -10.88 -16.34
C LYS A 127 6.53 -10.98 -14.88
N LEU A 128 6.90 -9.86 -14.26
CA LEU A 128 7.22 -9.83 -12.84
C LEU A 128 6.05 -10.30 -11.99
N LYS A 129 4.84 -9.78 -12.24
CA LYS A 129 3.62 -10.18 -11.54
C LYS A 129 3.35 -11.67 -11.70
N GLU A 130 3.40 -12.20 -12.93
CA GLU A 130 3.21 -13.62 -13.23
C GLU A 130 4.26 -14.51 -12.54
N LEU A 131 5.51 -14.06 -12.47
CA LEU A 131 6.57 -14.75 -11.76
C LEU A 131 6.28 -14.81 -10.25
N MET A 132 5.86 -13.70 -9.67
CA MET A 132 5.52 -13.63 -8.24
C MET A 132 4.30 -14.50 -7.91
N GLN A 133 3.30 -14.57 -8.79
CA GLN A 133 2.12 -15.43 -8.63
C GLN A 133 2.45 -16.95 -8.60
N LYS A 134 3.57 -17.34 -9.19
CA LYS A 134 4.03 -18.74 -9.22
C LYS A 134 4.92 -19.11 -8.03
N THR A 135 5.20 -18.18 -7.14
CA THR A 135 6.03 -18.48 -5.96
C THR A 135 5.25 -19.25 -4.90
N GLU A 136 5.94 -20.15 -4.21
CA GLU A 136 5.35 -20.98 -3.16
C GLU A 136 4.79 -20.15 -2.01
N GLY A 137 3.57 -20.43 -1.56
CA GLY A 137 2.94 -19.81 -0.39
C GLY A 137 2.43 -18.38 -0.61
N VAL A 138 2.43 -17.89 -1.86
CA VAL A 138 1.87 -16.57 -2.18
C VAL A 138 0.36 -16.56 -1.97
N GLN A 139 -0.14 -15.54 -1.29
CA GLN A 139 -1.56 -15.37 -0.98
C GLN A 139 -2.24 -14.32 -1.89
N LYS A 140 -1.53 -13.28 -2.25
CA LYS A 140 -1.99 -12.23 -3.17
C LYS A 140 -0.80 -11.57 -3.84
N VAL A 141 -0.97 -11.15 -5.10
CA VAL A 141 0.01 -10.34 -5.83
C VAL A 141 -0.68 -9.19 -6.50
N LEU A 142 -0.20 -7.98 -6.26
CA LEU A 142 -0.73 -6.75 -6.85
C LEU A 142 0.39 -5.77 -7.21
N MET A 143 0.12 -4.94 -8.20
CA MET A 143 0.95 -3.76 -8.47
C MET A 143 0.67 -2.66 -7.45
N SER A 144 1.69 -1.93 -7.05
CA SER A 144 1.59 -0.78 -6.15
C SER A 144 1.40 0.51 -6.95
N GLY A 145 0.28 1.20 -6.74
CA GLY A 145 -0.05 2.44 -7.44
C GLY A 145 -0.03 2.25 -8.96
N SER A 146 0.61 3.15 -9.69
CA SER A 146 0.79 3.08 -11.15
C SER A 146 1.88 2.09 -11.60
N GLY A 147 2.57 1.45 -10.66
CA GLY A 147 3.72 0.59 -10.92
C GLY A 147 5.05 1.38 -10.99
N PRO A 148 6.15 0.77 -11.45
CA PRO A 148 6.30 -0.63 -11.85
C PRO A 148 6.47 -1.61 -10.68
N THR A 149 6.41 -1.13 -9.43
CA THR A 149 6.57 -1.99 -8.25
C THR A 149 5.38 -2.95 -8.14
N VAL A 150 5.69 -4.22 -7.95
CA VAL A 150 4.72 -5.27 -7.65
C VAL A 150 5.01 -5.78 -6.24
N PHE A 151 3.95 -6.05 -5.48
CA PHE A 151 4.10 -6.67 -4.17
C PHE A 151 3.34 -7.99 -4.09
N ALA A 152 3.87 -8.90 -3.29
CA ALA A 152 3.26 -10.19 -2.99
C ALA A 152 3.13 -10.38 -1.49
N VAL A 153 2.00 -10.95 -1.07
CA VAL A 153 1.64 -11.21 0.33
C VAL A 153 1.86 -12.69 0.65
N TYR A 154 2.49 -12.96 1.78
CA TYR A 154 2.79 -14.32 2.26
C TYR A 154 2.36 -14.47 3.72
N GLY A 155 1.92 -15.69 4.06
CA GLY A 155 1.62 -16.07 5.44
C GLY A 155 2.88 -16.33 6.29
N ALA A 156 3.94 -16.88 5.67
CA ALA A 156 5.15 -17.30 6.37
C ALA A 156 6.40 -16.56 5.89
N TYR A 157 7.28 -16.24 6.84
CA TYR A 157 8.58 -15.59 6.58
C TYR A 157 9.46 -16.38 5.61
N LYS A 158 9.50 -17.71 5.76
CA LYS A 158 10.36 -18.58 4.93
C LYS A 158 10.00 -18.48 3.45
N GLU A 159 8.71 -18.47 3.12
CA GLU A 159 8.18 -18.35 1.77
C GLU A 159 8.53 -16.99 1.17
N ALA A 160 8.23 -15.90 1.90
CA ALA A 160 8.57 -14.56 1.48
C ALA A 160 10.08 -14.38 1.22
N LYS A 161 10.92 -14.93 2.09
CA LYS A 161 12.36 -14.86 1.93
C LYS A 161 12.85 -15.62 0.70
N ARG A 162 12.31 -16.83 0.45
CA ARG A 162 12.64 -17.63 -0.76
C ARG A 162 12.24 -16.87 -2.03
N ALA A 163 11.02 -16.32 -2.06
CA ALA A 163 10.53 -15.52 -3.19
C ALA A 163 11.41 -14.29 -3.43
N CYS A 164 11.77 -13.54 -2.40
CA CYS A 164 12.65 -12.38 -2.51
C CYS A 164 14.02 -12.76 -3.11
N LEU A 165 14.62 -13.87 -2.68
CA LEU A 165 15.89 -14.35 -3.21
C LEU A 165 15.77 -14.83 -4.67
N LEU A 166 14.66 -15.49 -5.03
CA LEU A 166 14.37 -15.90 -6.41
C LEU A 166 14.31 -14.67 -7.33
N LEU A 167 13.55 -13.64 -6.95
CA LEU A 167 13.37 -12.42 -7.74
C LEU A 167 14.70 -11.68 -7.95
N ARG A 168 15.54 -11.61 -6.92
CA ARG A 168 16.90 -11.05 -7.03
C ARG A 168 17.78 -11.83 -8.01
N LYS A 169 17.70 -13.17 -8.00
CA LYS A 169 18.42 -14.02 -8.97
C LYS A 169 17.93 -13.82 -10.41
N GLN A 170 16.68 -13.43 -10.59
CA GLN A 170 16.12 -13.08 -11.90
C GLN A 170 16.41 -11.64 -12.34
N GLY A 171 17.21 -10.89 -11.55
CA GLY A 171 17.63 -9.54 -11.89
C GLY A 171 16.70 -8.42 -11.45
N TYR A 172 15.64 -8.73 -10.69
CA TYR A 172 14.76 -7.71 -10.14
C TYR A 172 15.33 -7.10 -8.86
N GLU A 173 15.10 -5.81 -8.67
CA GLU A 173 15.29 -5.17 -7.38
C GLU A 173 14.18 -5.66 -6.43
N ALA A 174 14.52 -6.44 -5.40
CA ALA A 174 13.54 -7.05 -4.52
C ALA A 174 13.88 -6.91 -3.04
N TYR A 175 12.86 -6.63 -2.23
CA TYR A 175 12.94 -6.43 -0.79
C TYR A 175 11.87 -7.24 -0.08
N TRP A 176 12.23 -7.78 1.07
CA TRP A 176 11.28 -8.35 2.02
C TRP A 176 11.00 -7.37 3.15
N THR A 177 9.75 -7.29 3.54
CA THR A 177 9.28 -6.52 4.69
C THR A 177 8.06 -7.20 5.32
N GLN A 178 7.44 -6.57 6.29
CA GLN A 178 6.18 -7.01 6.87
C GLN A 178 5.25 -5.83 7.13
N THR A 179 3.95 -6.11 7.14
CA THR A 179 2.95 -5.12 7.52
C THR A 179 3.07 -4.78 9.00
N ILE A 180 2.73 -3.54 9.35
CA ILE A 180 2.74 -3.03 10.73
C ILE A 180 1.30 -3.03 11.23
N ARG A 181 1.07 -3.58 12.42
CA ARG A 181 -0.22 -3.46 13.13
C ARG A 181 -0.29 -2.16 13.92
N ASP A 182 -1.51 -1.78 14.28
CA ASP A 182 -1.73 -0.71 15.24
C ASP A 182 -0.90 -0.98 16.51
N MET A 183 -0.27 0.05 17.04
CA MET A 183 0.47 -0.08 18.29
C MET A 183 -0.52 -0.06 19.46
N GLU A 184 -0.45 -1.05 20.32
CA GLU A 184 -1.05 -0.98 21.65
C GLU A 184 -0.25 0.03 22.47
N ILE A 185 -0.69 1.27 22.45
CA ILE A 185 -0.12 2.30 23.33
C ILE A 185 -0.95 2.29 24.61
N GLY A 186 -0.35 1.81 25.71
CA GLY A 186 -0.97 1.87 27.03
C GLY A 186 -1.39 3.31 27.34
N GLY A 187 -2.70 3.54 27.47
CA GLY A 187 -3.29 4.63 28.26
C GLY A 187 -3.33 6.03 27.68
N LYS A 188 -2.98 6.31 26.42
CA LYS A 188 -3.27 7.64 25.83
C LYS A 188 -4.60 7.57 25.05
N LYS A 189 -5.56 8.41 25.48
CA LYS A 189 -6.82 8.63 24.76
C LYS A 189 -6.51 9.10 23.34
N ASP A 190 -7.19 8.47 22.37
CA ASP A 190 -7.16 8.90 20.98
C ASP A 190 -7.65 10.35 20.88
N ALA A 191 -6.96 11.15 20.10
CA ALA A 191 -7.56 12.36 19.58
C ALA A 191 -8.64 11.89 18.58
N GLU A 192 -9.89 12.22 18.84
CA GLU A 192 -10.99 12.02 17.89
C GLU A 192 -10.67 12.82 16.62
N PHE A 193 -10.71 12.15 15.49
CA PHE A 193 -10.61 12.75 14.17
C PHE A 193 -12.01 13.02 13.63
#